data_466cc3c92c57c8982f8bd5f1b2d3a3a5
#
_entry.id   466cc3c92c57c8982f8bd5f1b2d3a3a5
#
_cell.length_a   1.000
_cell.length_b   1.000
_cell.length_c   1.000
_cell.angle_alpha   90.00
_cell.angle_beta   90.00
_cell.angle_gamma   90.00
#
_symmetry.space_group_name_H-M   'P 1'
#
loop_
_entity.id
_entity.type
_entity.pdbx_description
1 polymer ?
#
loop_
_entity_poly.entity_id
_entity_poly.type
_entity_poly.pdbx_seq_one_letter_code
_entity_poly.pdbx_strand_id
1 'polypeptide(L)'
;MNASAVTIRRARPSDADAIAGLASQLGYSAEPSAAADRLSRVLARSDQEFLVADHEERPVGWIHMLVSEYVEAEAFVVIGGLVVDREYRNQGIGRRLL
;
A
#
# COMPACT_ATOMS: atom_id res chain seq x y z
N MET A 1 -5.26 19.12 9.50
CA MET A 1 -4.17 18.42 8.85
C MET A 1 -4.15 18.74 7.36
N ASN A 2 -2.96 18.91 6.81
CA ASN A 2 -2.78 19.27 5.41
C ASN A 2 -2.23 18.06 4.63
N ALA A 3 -2.96 17.61 3.61
CA ALA A 3 -2.54 16.49 2.77
C ALA A 3 -1.23 16.76 2.02
N SER A 4 -0.85 18.03 1.83
CA SER A 4 0.42 18.37 1.19
C SER A 4 1.63 17.99 2.05
N ALA A 5 1.45 17.74 3.34
CA ALA A 5 2.50 17.25 4.23
C ALA A 5 2.72 15.74 4.11
N VAL A 6 1.88 15.06 3.33
CA VAL A 6 1.99 13.61 3.11
C VAL A 6 2.93 13.35 1.93
N THR A 7 3.87 12.43 2.12
CA THR A 7 4.84 12.03 1.11
C THR A 7 4.51 10.62 0.60
N ILE A 8 4.54 10.43 -0.70
CA ILE A 8 4.37 9.09 -1.30
C ILE A 8 5.76 8.49 -1.50
N ARG A 9 5.97 7.30 -0.98
CA ARG A 9 7.24 6.59 -1.09
C ARG A 9 7.04 5.09 -1.20
N ARG A 10 8.07 4.39 -1.62
CA ARG A 10 8.05 2.93 -1.63
C ARG A 10 8.02 2.41 -0.20
N ALA A 11 7.28 1.31 0.03
CA ALA A 11 7.24 0.66 1.33
C ALA A 11 8.60 0.09 1.70
N ARG A 12 8.87 0.03 3.00
CA ARG A 12 10.06 -0.59 3.60
C ARG A 12 9.61 -1.75 4.48
N PRO A 13 10.50 -2.72 4.75
CA PRO A 13 10.14 -3.83 5.67
C PRO A 13 9.61 -3.33 7.02
N SER A 14 10.13 -2.22 7.53
CA SER A 14 9.70 -1.65 8.81
C SER A 14 8.26 -1.11 8.80
N ASP A 15 7.64 -0.99 7.62
CA ASP A 15 6.25 -0.52 7.50
C ASP A 15 5.22 -1.63 7.74
N ALA A 16 5.65 -2.89 7.89
CA ALA A 16 4.73 -4.04 7.89
C ALA A 16 3.63 -3.94 8.95
N ASP A 17 3.95 -3.51 10.17
CA ASP A 17 2.96 -3.39 11.23
C ASP A 17 1.90 -2.34 10.90
N ALA A 18 2.33 -1.18 10.41
CA ALA A 18 1.41 -0.11 10.02
C ALA A 18 0.54 -0.53 8.82
N ILE A 19 1.14 -1.24 7.86
CA ILE A 19 0.40 -1.76 6.71
C ILE A 19 -0.68 -2.73 7.15
N ALA A 20 -0.36 -3.65 8.05
CA ALA A 20 -1.32 -4.60 8.59
C ALA A 20 -2.44 -3.90 9.37
N GLY A 21 -2.08 -2.89 10.16
CA GLY A 21 -3.06 -2.09 10.91
C GLY A 21 -4.04 -1.38 9.99
N LEU A 22 -3.55 -0.79 8.90
CA LEU A 22 -4.41 -0.14 7.92
C LEU A 22 -5.29 -1.14 7.18
N ALA A 23 -4.77 -2.34 6.87
CA ALA A 23 -5.56 -3.39 6.22
C ALA A 23 -6.78 -3.79 7.05
N SER A 24 -6.69 -3.70 8.38
CA SER A 24 -7.83 -4.01 9.24
C SER A 24 -9.02 -3.11 8.99
N GLN A 25 -8.81 -1.89 8.49
CA GLN A 25 -9.89 -0.99 8.16
C GLN A 25 -10.65 -1.42 6.89
N LEU A 26 -10.08 -2.35 6.12
CA LEU A 26 -10.75 -2.98 4.97
C LEU A 26 -11.44 -4.28 5.35
N GLY A 27 -11.41 -4.68 6.63
CA GLY A 27 -11.98 -5.93 7.10
C GLY A 27 -11.02 -7.11 7.10
N TYR A 28 -9.75 -6.90 6.76
CA TYR A 28 -8.75 -7.96 6.77
C TYR A 28 -8.05 -8.00 8.12
N SER A 29 -7.90 -9.22 8.65
CA SER A 29 -7.19 -9.44 9.89
C SER A 29 -5.89 -10.18 9.57
N ALA A 30 -4.76 -9.49 9.67
CA ALA A 30 -3.46 -10.08 9.36
C ALA A 30 -2.59 -10.04 10.61
N GLU A 31 -1.97 -11.18 10.93
CA GLU A 31 -0.92 -11.23 11.93
C GLU A 31 0.25 -10.38 11.44
N PRO A 32 0.87 -9.53 12.31
CA PRO A 32 2.00 -8.71 11.88
C PRO A 32 3.15 -9.51 11.24
N SER A 33 3.45 -10.69 11.78
CA SER A 33 4.51 -11.54 11.20
C SER A 33 4.16 -12.04 9.80
N ALA A 34 2.89 -12.39 9.56
CA ALA A 34 2.43 -12.81 8.25
C ALA A 34 2.48 -11.65 7.25
N ALA A 35 2.10 -10.45 7.69
CA ALA A 35 2.18 -9.25 6.86
C ALA A 35 3.63 -8.91 6.50
N ALA A 36 4.56 -9.05 7.46
CA ALA A 36 5.98 -8.82 7.22
C ALA A 36 6.54 -9.78 6.18
N ASP A 37 6.19 -11.07 6.26
CA ASP A 37 6.63 -12.07 5.29
C ASP A 37 6.10 -11.79 3.89
N ARG A 38 4.81 -11.43 3.80
CA ARG A 38 4.19 -11.10 2.51
C ARG A 38 4.78 -9.85 1.90
N LEU A 39 4.98 -8.81 2.70
CA LEU A 39 5.59 -7.57 2.24
C LEU A 39 7.01 -7.81 1.71
N SER A 40 7.79 -8.61 2.42
CA SER A 40 9.14 -8.96 1.99
C SER A 40 9.13 -9.61 0.61
N ARG A 41 8.19 -10.54 0.36
CA ARG A 41 8.06 -11.18 -0.95
C ARG A 41 7.65 -10.21 -2.04
N VAL A 42 6.72 -9.30 -1.74
CA VAL A 42 6.27 -8.27 -2.68
C VAL A 42 7.43 -7.34 -3.05
N LEU A 43 8.17 -6.88 -2.06
CA LEU A 43 9.28 -5.94 -2.30
C LEU A 43 10.42 -6.57 -3.10
N ALA A 44 10.56 -7.89 -3.08
CA ALA A 44 11.57 -8.60 -3.84
C ALA A 44 11.18 -8.82 -5.31
N ARG A 45 9.92 -8.59 -5.68
CA ARG A 45 9.45 -8.84 -7.04
C ARG A 45 9.59 -7.60 -7.91
N SER A 46 10.01 -7.81 -9.17
CA SER A 46 10.14 -6.73 -10.14
C SER A 46 8.81 -6.35 -10.82
N ASP A 47 7.78 -7.21 -10.70
CA ASP A 47 6.48 -7.01 -11.33
C ASP A 47 5.41 -6.53 -10.35
N GLN A 48 5.82 -6.12 -9.16
CA GLN A 48 4.91 -5.59 -8.14
C GLN A 48 5.50 -4.34 -7.52
N GLU A 49 4.62 -3.46 -7.08
CA GLU A 49 5.00 -2.22 -6.41
C GLU A 49 4.12 -2.04 -5.20
N PHE A 50 4.71 -1.54 -4.12
CA PHE A 50 3.98 -1.23 -2.89
C PHE A 50 4.40 0.15 -2.42
N LEU A 51 3.47 1.11 -2.47
CA LEU A 51 3.72 2.48 -2.08
C LEU A 51 2.94 2.82 -0.81
N VAL A 52 3.54 3.65 0.02
CA VAL A 52 2.86 4.17 1.21
C VAL A 52 2.75 5.68 1.13
N ALA A 53 1.66 6.19 1.66
CA ALA A 53 1.50 7.60 1.95
C ALA A 53 1.97 7.81 3.39
N ASP A 54 2.97 8.65 3.58
CA ASP A 54 3.67 8.84 4.84
C ASP A 54 3.42 10.26 5.36
N HIS A 55 2.99 10.35 6.59
CA HIS A 55 2.85 11.64 7.30
C HIS A 55 3.69 11.57 8.56
N GLU A 56 4.75 12.39 8.62
CA GLU A 56 5.65 12.43 9.78
C GLU A 56 6.18 11.04 10.15
N GLU A 57 6.67 10.33 9.15
CA GLU A 57 7.24 8.97 9.28
C GLU A 57 6.23 7.90 9.73
N ARG A 58 4.95 8.17 9.57
CA ARG A 58 3.89 7.22 9.87
C ARG A 58 3.07 6.94 8.61
N PRO A 59 2.96 5.68 8.17
CA PRO A 59 2.09 5.35 7.05
C PRO A 59 0.62 5.64 7.39
N VAL A 60 -0.03 6.40 6.52
CA VAL A 60 -1.45 6.75 6.66
C VAL A 60 -2.28 6.23 5.48
N GLY A 61 -1.64 5.54 4.56
CA GLY A 61 -2.29 4.90 3.44
C GLY A 61 -1.28 4.08 2.66
N TRP A 62 -1.77 3.16 1.81
CA TRP A 62 -0.90 2.37 0.95
C TRP A 62 -1.65 1.87 -0.27
N ILE A 63 -0.90 1.50 -1.30
CA ILE A 63 -1.41 0.85 -2.50
C ILE A 63 -0.47 -0.28 -2.89
N HIS A 64 -1.04 -1.42 -3.28
CA HIS A 64 -0.33 -2.56 -3.83
C HIS A 64 -0.74 -2.75 -5.28
N MET A 65 0.21 -2.73 -6.18
CA MET A 65 0.00 -2.86 -7.62
C MET A 65 0.76 -4.06 -8.15
N LEU A 66 0.15 -4.80 -9.07
CA LEU A 66 0.75 -5.96 -9.71
C LEU A 66 0.59 -5.87 -11.22
N VAL A 67 1.61 -6.30 -11.95
CA VAL A 67 1.48 -6.48 -13.39
C VAL A 67 0.91 -7.86 -13.66
N SER A 68 -0.19 -7.92 -14.42
CA SER A 68 -0.81 -9.16 -14.85
C SER A 68 -0.54 -9.38 -16.33
N GLU A 69 -0.07 -10.60 -16.66
CA GLU A 69 0.20 -10.98 -18.04
C GLU A 69 -0.56 -12.24 -18.38
N TYR A 70 -1.20 -12.24 -19.55
CA TYR A 70 -1.91 -13.41 -20.08
C TYR A 70 -1.46 -13.63 -21.52
N VAL A 71 -1.51 -14.89 -21.96
CA VAL A 71 -1.13 -15.26 -23.33
C VAL A 71 -2.02 -14.55 -24.36
N GLU A 72 -3.28 -14.34 -24.02
CA GLU A 72 -4.30 -13.82 -24.94
C GLU A 72 -4.50 -12.30 -24.87
N ALA A 73 -3.76 -11.59 -24.01
CA ALA A 73 -3.99 -10.16 -23.81
C ALA A 73 -2.69 -9.43 -23.45
N GLU A 74 -2.69 -8.11 -23.67
CA GLU A 74 -1.57 -7.27 -23.24
C GLU A 74 -1.49 -7.23 -21.71
N ALA A 75 -0.28 -7.02 -21.19
CA ALA A 75 -0.08 -6.85 -19.77
C ALA A 75 -0.83 -5.62 -19.25
N PHE A 76 -1.35 -5.71 -18.05
CA PHE A 76 -2.05 -4.58 -17.40
C PHE A 76 -1.75 -4.58 -15.90
N VAL A 77 -2.00 -3.44 -15.28
CA VAL A 77 -1.77 -3.27 -13.84
C VAL A 77 -3.06 -3.55 -13.09
N VAL A 78 -2.96 -4.40 -12.08
CA VAL A 78 -4.06 -4.69 -11.14
C VAL A 78 -3.76 -4.01 -9.83
N ILE A 79 -4.74 -3.31 -9.27
CA ILE A 79 -4.65 -2.79 -7.91
C ILE A 79 -5.10 -3.90 -6.99
N GLY A 80 -4.13 -4.50 -6.28
CA GLY A 80 -4.40 -5.59 -5.34
C GLY A 80 -4.94 -5.12 -4.01
N GLY A 81 -4.70 -3.85 -3.67
CA GLY A 81 -5.24 -3.26 -2.45
C GLY A 81 -4.95 -1.77 -2.42
N LEU A 82 -5.85 -1.03 -1.80
CA LEU A 82 -5.72 0.42 -1.61
C LEU A 82 -6.49 0.78 -0.34
N VAL A 83 -5.82 1.44 0.59
CA VAL A 83 -6.47 1.91 1.81
C VAL A 83 -5.87 3.25 2.22
N VAL A 84 -6.72 4.12 2.74
CA VAL A 84 -6.32 5.36 3.40
C VAL A 84 -6.93 5.32 4.80
N ASP A 85 -6.13 5.66 5.81
CA ASP A 85 -6.59 5.75 7.19
C ASP A 85 -7.86 6.62 7.23
N ARG A 86 -8.88 6.16 7.95
CA ARG A 86 -10.17 6.87 8.01
C ARG A 86 -10.03 8.31 8.48
N GLU A 87 -9.04 8.60 9.32
CA GLU A 87 -8.79 9.96 9.81
C GLU A 87 -8.15 10.87 8.77
N TYR A 88 -7.64 10.29 7.68
CA TYR A 88 -6.95 11.01 6.61
C TYR A 88 -7.73 11.01 5.30
N ARG A 89 -8.93 10.47 5.27
CA ARG A 89 -9.76 10.39 4.06
C ARG A 89 -10.26 11.77 3.66
N ASN A 90 -10.69 11.89 2.40
CA ASN A 90 -11.22 13.12 1.81
C ASN A 90 -10.18 14.26 1.73
N GLN A 91 -8.90 13.90 1.69
CA GLN A 91 -7.80 14.87 1.53
C GLN A 91 -6.99 14.61 0.24
N GLY A 92 -7.48 13.77 -0.65
CA GLY A 92 -6.83 13.48 -1.93
C GLY A 92 -5.67 12.50 -1.85
N ILE A 93 -5.43 11.84 -0.71
CA ILE A 93 -4.32 10.91 -0.53
C ILE A 93 -4.48 9.69 -1.43
N GLY A 94 -5.69 9.10 -1.48
CA GLY A 94 -5.95 7.96 -2.35
C GLY A 94 -5.67 8.28 -3.81
N ARG A 95 -6.04 9.48 -4.26
CA ARG A 95 -5.76 9.94 -5.62
C ARG A 95 -4.27 10.08 -5.87
N ARG A 96 -3.51 10.56 -4.90
CA ARG A 96 -2.05 10.68 -5.03
C ARG A 96 -1.35 9.33 -5.10
N LEU A 97 -1.89 8.31 -4.44
CA LEU A 97 -1.37 6.95 -4.50
C LEU A 97 -1.60 6.32 -5.88
N LEU A 98 -2.68 6.68 -6.52
CA LEU A 98 -2.96 6.23 -7.88
C LEU A 98 -2.12 7.04 -8.87
#